data_4df366b507c8637d549fe3aa5b020c8b
#
_entry.id   4df366b507c8637d549fe3aa5b020c8b
#
_cell.length_a   1.000
_cell.length_b   1.000
_cell.length_c   1.000
_cell.angle_alpha   90.00
_cell.angle_beta   90.00
_cell.angle_gamma   90.00
#
_symmetry.space_group_name_H-M   'P 1'
#
loop_
_entity.id
_entity.type
_entity.pdbx_description
1 polymer ?
#
loop_
_entity_poly.entity_id
_entity_poly.type
_entity_poly.pdbx_seq_one_letter_code
_entity_poly.pdbx_strand_id
1 'polypeptide(L)'
;MPARFNIGAAACDRHADGTGRLALIYEAPDGTVERFTFDELKRLSNRCANALAGFGVKAGDRVGVLLPQRPETAIAHLAIYKLGAVAVPLFVQFGPDALEHRLADSGAKALITDGENLVKIPPGLSDLATVLVVDGDNGGHPPFWPTLEQAGDEFAPVDTAADDPALIIYTSGTTGKPKGALHAHRVLLGHLPGVQLPHDFFPRPGDLYWTPADWAWIGGLLDVLLPSLYFGVPVLAHRARKFDPEEAFALIGRHGVRNAFLPPTALKMMRTVPSPCQRFGLDLRSVASGGEALGEDILAWSKEALGVAVNEFYGQTEANLLVGNCASLYPVRPGSMGRPIPGHRVAVVSATGEPLPPGETGIIAARRPDPVMFLGYWNNPEATAAKFAGDWLLTGDVALQDDRGYIWYKGREDDLISSGGYRIGPTDIEDCLMKHAAVLMAAAVGHPDPVRGEIVRAFVVAKPEIAAGPALAEEIRAFVGQRLAWYQAPREIVFVDELPLTATGKIIRRELRSRTEP
;
A
#
# COMPACT_ATOMS: atom_id res chain seq x y z
N MET A 1 18.86 -13.27 -9.44
CA MET A 1 17.50 -13.41 -9.99
C MET A 1 17.50 -14.51 -11.04
N PRO A 2 16.48 -15.39 -11.09
CA PRO A 2 16.33 -16.34 -12.18
C PRO A 2 16.05 -15.60 -13.49
N ALA A 3 16.48 -16.18 -14.62
CA ALA A 3 16.19 -15.59 -15.93
C ALA A 3 14.71 -15.75 -16.33
N ARG A 4 14.07 -16.85 -15.88
CA ARG A 4 12.67 -17.20 -16.15
C ARG A 4 11.91 -17.23 -14.83
N PHE A 5 10.76 -16.57 -14.79
CA PHE A 5 9.90 -16.52 -13.60
C PHE A 5 8.48 -16.11 -13.98
N ASN A 6 7.49 -16.91 -13.56
CA ASN A 6 6.07 -16.59 -13.70
C ASN A 6 5.44 -16.50 -12.30
N ILE A 7 4.87 -15.34 -11.96
CA ILE A 7 4.26 -15.11 -10.64
C ILE A 7 3.15 -16.13 -10.35
N GLY A 8 2.25 -16.39 -11.31
CA GLY A 8 1.10 -17.29 -11.11
C GLY A 8 1.53 -18.72 -10.79
N ALA A 9 2.48 -19.26 -11.56
CA ALA A 9 3.04 -20.57 -11.31
C ALA A 9 3.78 -20.64 -9.97
N ALA A 10 4.60 -19.63 -9.67
CA ALA A 10 5.42 -19.61 -8.46
C ALA A 10 4.61 -19.37 -7.17
N ALA A 11 3.54 -18.60 -7.23
CA ALA A 11 2.70 -18.31 -6.06
C ALA A 11 1.64 -19.40 -5.80
N CYS A 12 1.31 -20.23 -6.80
CA CYS A 12 0.23 -21.21 -6.66
C CYS A 12 0.65 -22.63 -7.02
N ASP A 13 1.05 -22.86 -8.27
CA ASP A 13 1.11 -24.22 -8.84
C ASP A 13 2.12 -25.13 -8.14
N ARG A 14 3.22 -24.57 -7.66
CA ARG A 14 4.26 -25.33 -6.95
C ARG A 14 3.81 -25.89 -5.60
N HIS A 15 2.70 -25.36 -5.04
CA HIS A 15 2.11 -25.83 -3.78
C HIS A 15 0.87 -26.69 -3.97
N ALA A 16 0.40 -26.81 -5.21
CA ALA A 16 -0.73 -27.66 -5.58
C ALA A 16 -0.22 -29.10 -5.83
N ASP A 17 0.07 -29.79 -4.75
CA ASP A 17 0.73 -31.12 -4.71
C ASP A 17 -0.23 -32.26 -4.30
N GLY A 18 -1.54 -31.98 -4.26
CA GLY A 18 -2.58 -32.95 -3.89
C GLY A 18 -2.71 -33.17 -2.38
N THR A 19 -1.98 -32.44 -1.54
CA THR A 19 -2.06 -32.58 -0.07
C THR A 19 -3.24 -31.84 0.54
N GLY A 20 -3.97 -31.03 -0.25
CA GLY A 20 -5.06 -30.20 0.25
C GLY A 20 -4.59 -29.04 1.11
N ARG A 21 -3.38 -28.54 0.88
CA ARG A 21 -2.80 -27.39 1.61
C ARG A 21 -3.65 -26.15 1.43
N LEU A 22 -4.08 -25.56 2.56
CA LEU A 22 -4.89 -24.33 2.60
C LEU A 22 -4.12 -23.13 2.01
N ALA A 23 -4.76 -22.38 1.12
CA ALA A 23 -4.21 -21.20 0.46
C ALA A 23 -4.98 -19.92 0.80
N LEU A 24 -6.31 -20.00 0.90
CA LEU A 24 -7.15 -18.83 1.11
C LEU A 24 -8.33 -19.19 2.01
N ILE A 25 -8.61 -18.31 2.97
CA ILE A 25 -9.86 -18.30 3.74
C ILE A 25 -10.60 -17.04 3.31
N TYR A 26 -11.86 -17.17 2.96
CA TYR A 26 -12.72 -16.02 2.65
C TYR A 26 -13.88 -15.98 3.64
N GLU A 27 -14.02 -14.87 4.34
CA GLU A 27 -15.21 -14.58 5.11
C GLU A 27 -16.02 -13.50 4.38
N ALA A 28 -17.19 -13.90 3.87
CA ALA A 28 -18.11 -13.01 3.20
C ALA A 28 -18.78 -12.04 4.19
N PRO A 29 -19.36 -10.92 3.71
CA PRO A 29 -20.03 -9.93 4.57
C PRO A 29 -21.22 -10.48 5.39
N ASP A 30 -21.81 -11.60 4.97
CA ASP A 30 -22.88 -12.29 5.68
C ASP A 30 -22.36 -13.30 6.75
N GLY A 31 -21.04 -13.40 6.91
CA GLY A 31 -20.38 -14.33 7.82
C GLY A 31 -20.15 -15.73 7.25
N THR A 32 -20.52 -15.99 6.00
CA THR A 32 -20.21 -17.27 5.34
C THR A 32 -18.69 -17.39 5.16
N VAL A 33 -18.14 -18.55 5.52
CA VAL A 33 -16.70 -18.84 5.42
C VAL A 33 -16.44 -19.91 4.40
N GLU A 34 -15.65 -19.56 3.39
CA GLU A 34 -15.14 -20.48 2.37
C GLU A 34 -13.64 -20.69 2.53
N ARG A 35 -13.15 -21.87 2.15
CA ARG A 35 -11.73 -22.22 2.22
C ARG A 35 -11.31 -22.80 0.89
N PHE A 36 -10.17 -22.33 0.39
CA PHE A 36 -9.61 -22.78 -0.88
C PHE A 36 -8.21 -23.34 -0.64
N THR A 37 -7.98 -24.52 -1.14
CA THR A 37 -6.66 -25.15 -1.18
C THR A 37 -5.84 -24.62 -2.36
N PHE A 38 -4.53 -24.86 -2.36
CA PHE A 38 -3.68 -24.56 -3.52
C PHE A 38 -4.10 -25.36 -4.75
N ASP A 39 -4.55 -26.61 -4.58
CA ASP A 39 -5.06 -27.44 -5.67
C ASP A 39 -6.31 -26.82 -6.31
N GLU A 40 -7.23 -26.31 -5.51
CA GLU A 40 -8.43 -25.61 -5.99
C GLU A 40 -8.09 -24.28 -6.66
N LEU A 41 -7.22 -23.45 -6.06
CA LEU A 41 -6.78 -22.20 -6.68
C LEU A 41 -6.06 -22.45 -8.02
N LYS A 42 -5.24 -23.50 -8.11
CA LYS A 42 -4.59 -23.89 -9.37
C LYS A 42 -5.63 -24.21 -10.42
N ARG A 43 -6.58 -25.09 -10.11
CA ARG A 43 -7.64 -25.51 -11.04
C ARG A 43 -8.49 -24.32 -11.48
N LEU A 44 -8.94 -23.46 -10.54
CA LEU A 44 -9.77 -22.31 -10.83
C LEU A 44 -9.03 -21.23 -11.63
N SER A 45 -7.76 -20.95 -11.30
CA SER A 45 -6.95 -19.99 -12.05
C SER A 45 -6.56 -20.53 -13.44
N ASN A 46 -6.43 -21.83 -13.61
CA ASN A 46 -6.24 -22.45 -14.94
C ASN A 46 -7.50 -22.28 -15.81
N ARG A 47 -8.69 -22.53 -15.24
CA ARG A 47 -9.97 -22.29 -15.94
C ARG A 47 -10.13 -20.82 -16.31
N CYS A 48 -9.79 -19.90 -15.41
CA CYS A 48 -9.84 -18.47 -15.68
C CYS A 48 -8.84 -18.07 -16.78
N ALA A 49 -7.63 -18.62 -16.79
CA ALA A 49 -6.65 -18.37 -17.85
C ALA A 49 -7.13 -18.88 -19.21
N ASN A 50 -7.71 -20.10 -19.26
CA ASN A 50 -8.31 -20.66 -20.47
C ASN A 50 -9.50 -19.82 -20.96
N ALA A 51 -10.37 -19.34 -20.06
CA ALA A 51 -11.50 -18.47 -20.40
C ALA A 51 -11.02 -17.15 -21.00
N LEU A 52 -10.05 -16.47 -20.36
CA LEU A 52 -9.46 -15.24 -20.88
C LEU A 52 -8.82 -15.45 -22.26
N ALA A 53 -8.06 -16.55 -22.44
CA ALA A 53 -7.49 -16.92 -23.74
C ALA A 53 -8.58 -17.18 -24.78
N GLY A 54 -9.69 -17.83 -24.41
CA GLY A 54 -10.86 -18.05 -25.25
C GLY A 54 -11.53 -16.75 -25.71
N PHE A 55 -11.46 -15.70 -24.92
CA PHE A 55 -11.89 -14.34 -25.28
C PHE A 55 -10.81 -13.54 -26.03
N GLY A 56 -9.69 -14.18 -26.40
CA GLY A 56 -8.65 -13.57 -27.21
C GLY A 56 -7.58 -12.79 -26.45
N VAL A 57 -7.56 -12.85 -25.11
CA VAL A 57 -6.48 -12.27 -24.31
C VAL A 57 -5.20 -13.07 -24.52
N LYS A 58 -4.09 -12.38 -24.78
CA LYS A 58 -2.77 -12.95 -25.06
C LYS A 58 -1.73 -12.45 -24.07
N ALA A 59 -0.57 -13.09 -24.06
CA ALA A 59 0.58 -12.60 -23.32
C ALA A 59 0.89 -11.13 -23.69
N GLY A 60 1.13 -10.30 -22.67
CA GLY A 60 1.34 -8.86 -22.80
C GLY A 60 0.07 -8.02 -22.89
N ASP A 61 -1.13 -8.60 -23.05
CA ASP A 61 -2.38 -7.86 -22.96
C ASP A 61 -2.69 -7.46 -21.51
N ARG A 62 -3.38 -6.34 -21.31
CA ARG A 62 -3.76 -5.84 -19.99
C ARG A 62 -5.15 -6.32 -19.64
N VAL A 63 -5.30 -6.79 -18.39
CA VAL A 63 -6.59 -7.25 -17.85
C VAL A 63 -6.86 -6.49 -16.56
N GLY A 64 -7.97 -5.74 -16.55
CA GLY A 64 -8.44 -5.04 -15.36
C GLY A 64 -9.01 -6.02 -14.32
N VAL A 65 -8.76 -5.76 -13.05
CA VAL A 65 -9.37 -6.48 -11.91
C VAL A 65 -10.01 -5.44 -11.00
N LEU A 66 -11.33 -5.29 -11.07
CA LEU A 66 -12.11 -4.34 -10.29
C LEU A 66 -12.98 -5.13 -9.28
N LEU A 67 -12.31 -5.71 -8.31
CA LEU A 67 -12.91 -6.56 -7.28
C LEU A 67 -12.30 -6.24 -5.91
N PRO A 68 -13.05 -6.36 -4.81
CA PRO A 68 -12.50 -6.26 -3.46
C PRO A 68 -11.68 -7.51 -3.09
N GLN A 69 -11.25 -7.61 -1.83
CA GLN A 69 -10.65 -8.84 -1.31
C GLN A 69 -11.68 -9.98 -1.32
N ARG A 70 -11.50 -10.93 -2.24
CA ARG A 70 -12.34 -12.12 -2.42
C ARG A 70 -11.62 -13.19 -3.24
N PRO A 71 -12.10 -14.45 -3.26
CA PRO A 71 -11.42 -15.53 -3.97
C PRO A 71 -11.19 -15.24 -5.46
N GLU A 72 -12.17 -14.63 -6.12
CA GLU A 72 -12.08 -14.34 -7.55
C GLU A 72 -10.99 -13.32 -7.88
N THR A 73 -10.66 -12.42 -6.95
CA THR A 73 -9.52 -11.50 -7.10
C THR A 73 -8.20 -12.26 -7.16
N ALA A 74 -8.01 -13.21 -6.23
CA ALA A 74 -6.81 -14.07 -6.23
C ALA A 74 -6.76 -14.96 -7.47
N ILE A 75 -7.88 -15.58 -7.85
CA ILE A 75 -8.00 -16.43 -9.06
C ILE A 75 -7.66 -15.61 -10.31
N ALA A 76 -8.20 -14.39 -10.44
CA ALA A 76 -7.96 -13.49 -11.57
C ALA A 76 -6.47 -13.13 -11.68
N HIS A 77 -5.84 -12.68 -10.60
CA HIS A 77 -4.42 -12.35 -10.59
C HIS A 77 -3.55 -13.55 -11.00
N LEU A 78 -3.78 -14.72 -10.40
CA LEU A 78 -3.02 -15.92 -10.73
C LEU A 78 -3.19 -16.31 -12.22
N ALA A 79 -4.43 -16.23 -12.73
CA ALA A 79 -4.74 -16.55 -14.14
C ALA A 79 -4.03 -15.61 -15.11
N ILE A 80 -4.11 -14.30 -14.85
CA ILE A 80 -3.48 -13.26 -15.68
C ILE A 80 -1.97 -13.48 -15.75
N TYR A 81 -1.32 -13.74 -14.61
CA TYR A 81 0.11 -14.00 -14.60
C TYR A 81 0.49 -15.31 -15.29
N LYS A 82 -0.31 -16.38 -15.12
CA LYS A 82 -0.08 -17.65 -15.84
C LYS A 82 -0.15 -17.47 -17.34
N LEU A 83 -1.07 -16.64 -17.82
CA LEU A 83 -1.24 -16.32 -19.24
C LEU A 83 -0.10 -15.42 -19.79
N GLY A 84 0.77 -14.88 -18.91
CA GLY A 84 1.77 -13.88 -19.29
C GLY A 84 1.16 -12.54 -19.65
N ALA A 85 -0.10 -12.31 -19.27
CA ALA A 85 -0.79 -11.03 -19.40
C ALA A 85 -0.44 -10.09 -18.23
N VAL A 86 -0.80 -8.84 -18.35
CA VAL A 86 -0.48 -7.78 -17.38
C VAL A 86 -1.72 -7.44 -16.56
N ALA A 87 -1.68 -7.66 -15.25
CA ALA A 87 -2.77 -7.30 -14.36
C ALA A 87 -2.83 -5.78 -14.15
N VAL A 88 -4.05 -5.23 -14.15
CA VAL A 88 -4.33 -3.84 -13.80
C VAL A 88 -5.33 -3.84 -12.65
N PRO A 89 -4.86 -3.90 -11.39
CA PRO A 89 -5.75 -3.85 -10.24
C PRO A 89 -6.40 -2.47 -10.13
N LEU A 90 -7.71 -2.46 -9.89
CA LEU A 90 -8.54 -1.27 -9.84
C LEU A 90 -9.30 -1.25 -8.51
N PHE A 91 -9.19 -0.13 -7.80
CA PHE A 91 -9.83 0.02 -6.49
C PHE A 91 -11.34 0.21 -6.65
N VAL A 92 -12.12 -0.58 -5.93
CA VAL A 92 -13.59 -0.57 -6.03
C VAL A 92 -14.25 0.76 -5.64
N GLN A 93 -13.54 1.65 -4.94
CA GLN A 93 -14.06 2.99 -4.63
C GLN A 93 -13.75 4.04 -5.70
N PHE A 94 -13.07 3.68 -6.80
CA PHE A 94 -12.89 4.60 -7.90
C PHE A 94 -14.24 4.93 -8.55
N GLY A 95 -14.43 6.22 -8.85
CA GLY A 95 -15.55 6.69 -9.67
C GLY A 95 -15.31 6.47 -11.17
N PRO A 96 -16.34 6.71 -12.01
CA PRO A 96 -16.29 6.47 -13.46
C PRO A 96 -15.09 7.11 -14.16
N ASP A 97 -14.81 8.39 -13.93
CA ASP A 97 -13.70 9.11 -14.59
C ASP A 97 -12.33 8.49 -14.26
N ALA A 98 -12.17 8.04 -13.00
CA ALA A 98 -10.94 7.39 -12.56
C ALA A 98 -10.77 6.01 -13.18
N LEU A 99 -11.84 5.27 -13.40
CA LEU A 99 -11.85 3.98 -14.09
C LEU A 99 -11.61 4.14 -15.58
N GLU A 100 -12.28 5.12 -16.22
CA GLU A 100 -12.09 5.45 -17.62
C GLU A 100 -10.61 5.71 -17.94
N HIS A 101 -10.00 6.62 -17.18
CA HIS A 101 -8.60 6.96 -17.39
C HIS A 101 -7.70 5.72 -17.33
N ARG A 102 -7.86 4.86 -16.32
CA ARG A 102 -6.99 3.69 -16.11
C ARG A 102 -7.19 2.60 -17.15
N LEU A 103 -8.44 2.33 -17.50
CA LEU A 103 -8.78 1.33 -18.51
C LEU A 103 -8.35 1.76 -19.90
N ALA A 104 -8.57 3.05 -20.26
CA ALA A 104 -8.17 3.60 -21.55
C ALA A 104 -6.63 3.73 -21.66
N ASP A 105 -5.96 4.30 -20.66
CA ASP A 105 -4.49 4.49 -20.68
C ASP A 105 -3.74 3.16 -20.71
N SER A 106 -4.21 2.16 -19.96
CA SER A 106 -3.64 0.81 -20.01
C SER A 106 -3.98 0.08 -21.31
N GLY A 107 -5.02 0.47 -22.04
CA GLY A 107 -5.56 -0.28 -23.16
C GLY A 107 -6.02 -1.67 -22.75
N ALA A 108 -6.77 -1.76 -21.63
CA ALA A 108 -7.23 -3.03 -21.08
C ALA A 108 -8.12 -3.77 -22.08
N LYS A 109 -7.81 -5.06 -22.36
CA LYS A 109 -8.56 -5.92 -23.30
C LYS A 109 -9.71 -6.64 -22.62
N ALA A 110 -9.57 -6.94 -21.34
CA ALA A 110 -10.59 -7.58 -20.55
C ALA A 110 -10.68 -6.94 -19.16
N LEU A 111 -11.84 -7.09 -18.52
CA LEU A 111 -12.10 -6.66 -17.16
C LEU A 111 -12.80 -7.78 -16.40
N ILE A 112 -12.38 -8.02 -15.16
CA ILE A 112 -13.09 -8.90 -14.22
C ILE A 112 -13.63 -8.01 -13.11
N THR A 113 -14.96 -8.05 -12.91
CA THR A 113 -15.68 -7.17 -11.97
C THR A 113 -16.90 -7.86 -11.37
N ASP A 114 -17.58 -7.21 -10.44
CA ASP A 114 -18.90 -7.59 -9.95
C ASP A 114 -19.99 -6.66 -10.47
N GLY A 115 -21.27 -7.03 -10.30
CA GLY A 115 -22.40 -6.23 -10.76
C GLY A 115 -22.51 -4.87 -10.04
N GLU A 116 -22.07 -4.76 -8.79
CA GLU A 116 -22.05 -3.50 -8.04
C GLU A 116 -21.10 -2.47 -8.70
N ASN A 117 -19.96 -2.93 -9.21
CA ASN A 117 -18.96 -2.07 -9.82
C ASN A 117 -19.12 -1.93 -11.34
N LEU A 118 -19.81 -2.87 -12.00
CA LEU A 118 -20.06 -2.83 -13.45
C LEU A 118 -20.72 -1.52 -13.89
N VAL A 119 -21.65 -1.00 -13.11
CA VAL A 119 -22.38 0.25 -13.41
C VAL A 119 -21.50 1.49 -13.44
N LYS A 120 -20.28 1.41 -12.92
CA LYS A 120 -19.28 2.49 -12.92
C LYS A 120 -18.41 2.50 -14.18
N ILE A 121 -18.47 1.43 -14.99
CA ILE A 121 -17.65 1.32 -16.19
C ILE A 121 -18.25 2.19 -17.30
N PRO A 122 -17.52 3.21 -17.76
CA PRO A 122 -18.05 4.08 -18.81
C PRO A 122 -18.15 3.32 -20.13
N PRO A 123 -19.19 3.63 -20.93
CA PRO A 123 -19.32 3.09 -22.28
C PRO A 123 -18.23 3.67 -23.20
N GLY A 124 -17.88 2.95 -24.26
CA GLY A 124 -17.01 3.48 -25.33
C GLY A 124 -15.52 3.24 -25.12
N LEU A 125 -15.12 2.37 -24.19
CA LEU A 125 -13.74 1.89 -24.06
C LEU A 125 -13.41 0.95 -25.23
N SER A 126 -12.80 1.48 -26.29
CA SER A 126 -12.62 0.78 -27.58
C SER A 126 -11.78 -0.50 -27.48
N ASP A 127 -10.85 -0.56 -26.54
CA ASP A 127 -9.97 -1.71 -26.36
C ASP A 127 -10.58 -2.80 -25.47
N LEU A 128 -11.59 -2.46 -24.64
CA LEU A 128 -12.22 -3.38 -23.70
C LEU A 128 -13.22 -4.31 -24.44
N ALA A 129 -12.70 -5.46 -24.87
CA ALA A 129 -13.47 -6.42 -25.67
C ALA A 129 -14.36 -7.34 -24.83
N THR A 130 -14.00 -7.59 -23.55
CA THR A 130 -14.68 -8.56 -22.70
C THR A 130 -14.73 -8.08 -21.24
N VAL A 131 -15.91 -8.26 -20.63
CA VAL A 131 -16.12 -8.06 -19.20
C VAL A 131 -16.67 -9.35 -18.60
N LEU A 132 -15.99 -9.91 -17.60
CA LEU A 132 -16.48 -11.06 -16.83
C LEU A 132 -17.05 -10.56 -15.51
N VAL A 133 -18.28 -10.93 -15.21
CA VAL A 133 -19.01 -10.46 -14.02
C VAL A 133 -19.18 -11.58 -13.01
N VAL A 134 -18.67 -11.38 -11.80
CA VAL A 134 -18.60 -12.44 -10.77
C VAL A 134 -19.97 -12.74 -10.17
N ASP A 135 -20.71 -11.70 -9.80
CA ASP A 135 -22.02 -11.81 -9.18
C ASP A 135 -22.88 -10.56 -9.48
N GLY A 136 -24.16 -10.60 -9.06
CA GLY A 136 -25.11 -9.52 -9.30
C GLY A 136 -25.64 -9.48 -10.73
N ASP A 137 -26.15 -8.31 -11.14
CA ASP A 137 -26.58 -8.10 -12.51
C ASP A 137 -25.37 -8.00 -13.44
N ASN A 138 -25.29 -8.89 -14.40
CA ASN A 138 -24.17 -8.95 -15.35
C ASN A 138 -24.35 -8.03 -16.58
N GLY A 139 -25.44 -7.31 -16.70
CA GLY A 139 -25.69 -6.39 -17.83
C GLY A 139 -25.58 -7.06 -19.21
N GLY A 140 -25.78 -8.38 -19.29
CA GLY A 140 -25.61 -9.16 -20.54
C GLY A 140 -24.16 -9.59 -20.83
N HIS A 141 -23.21 -9.30 -19.96
CA HIS A 141 -21.83 -9.78 -20.05
C HIS A 141 -21.70 -11.24 -19.60
N PRO A 142 -20.65 -11.98 -20.02
CA PRO A 142 -20.40 -13.34 -19.56
C PRO A 142 -20.28 -13.42 -18.02
N PRO A 143 -21.04 -14.33 -17.36
CA PRO A 143 -20.91 -14.56 -15.94
C PRO A 143 -19.63 -15.34 -15.63
N PHE A 144 -18.88 -14.91 -14.62
CA PHE A 144 -17.55 -15.47 -14.30
C PHE A 144 -17.60 -16.97 -14.01
N TRP A 145 -18.35 -17.41 -13.02
CA TRP A 145 -18.37 -18.80 -12.58
C TRP A 145 -18.86 -19.77 -13.67
N PRO A 146 -20.00 -19.56 -14.34
CA PRO A 146 -20.43 -20.41 -15.44
C PRO A 146 -19.43 -20.46 -16.61
N THR A 147 -18.73 -19.35 -16.86
CA THR A 147 -17.69 -19.30 -17.90
C THR A 147 -16.49 -20.18 -17.51
N LEU A 148 -16.07 -20.14 -16.25
CA LEU A 148 -14.98 -20.98 -15.74
C LEU A 148 -15.36 -22.46 -15.73
N GLU A 149 -16.61 -22.81 -15.42
CA GLU A 149 -17.09 -24.19 -15.44
C GLU A 149 -16.99 -24.84 -16.81
N GLN A 150 -17.17 -24.05 -17.87
CA GLN A 150 -17.07 -24.50 -19.27
C GLN A 150 -15.63 -24.57 -19.78
N ALA A 151 -14.69 -23.91 -19.09
CA ALA A 151 -13.29 -23.90 -19.48
C ALA A 151 -12.52 -25.11 -18.91
N GLY A 152 -11.50 -25.56 -19.64
CA GLY A 152 -10.60 -26.62 -19.18
C GLY A 152 -9.81 -26.22 -17.93
N ASP A 153 -9.52 -27.17 -17.05
CA ASP A 153 -8.79 -26.93 -15.81
C ASP A 153 -7.28 -27.26 -15.89
N GLU A 154 -6.82 -27.67 -17.05
CA GLU A 154 -5.41 -27.79 -17.38
C GLU A 154 -4.95 -26.54 -18.15
N PHE A 155 -3.86 -25.93 -17.71
CA PHE A 155 -3.23 -24.78 -18.35
C PHE A 155 -1.71 -24.82 -18.11
N ALA A 156 -0.92 -24.73 -19.16
CA ALA A 156 0.52 -24.58 -19.04
C ALA A 156 0.88 -23.10 -18.91
N PRO A 157 1.36 -22.63 -17.74
CA PRO A 157 1.77 -21.24 -17.60
C PRO A 157 2.79 -20.83 -18.65
N VAL A 158 2.63 -19.63 -19.20
CA VAL A 158 3.57 -19.07 -20.16
C VAL A 158 4.94 -18.96 -19.51
N ASP A 159 5.98 -19.43 -20.21
CA ASP A 159 7.35 -19.32 -19.72
C ASP A 159 7.85 -17.87 -19.90
N THR A 160 7.53 -17.00 -18.95
CA THR A 160 7.89 -15.59 -18.96
C THR A 160 9.33 -15.37 -18.50
N ALA A 161 10.01 -14.37 -19.09
CA ALA A 161 11.22 -13.85 -18.50
C ALA A 161 10.91 -13.16 -17.17
N ALA A 162 11.87 -13.14 -16.24
CA ALA A 162 11.68 -12.46 -14.97
C ALA A 162 11.45 -10.93 -15.15
N ASP A 163 11.95 -10.36 -16.24
CA ASP A 163 11.80 -8.94 -16.60
C ASP A 163 10.59 -8.66 -17.51
N ASP A 164 9.81 -9.68 -17.90
CA ASP A 164 8.59 -9.44 -18.67
C ASP A 164 7.55 -8.69 -17.82
N PRO A 165 6.77 -7.77 -18.43
CA PRO A 165 5.68 -7.06 -17.78
C PRO A 165 4.65 -7.99 -17.13
N ALA A 166 4.24 -7.69 -15.92
CA ALA A 166 3.26 -8.50 -15.18
C ALA A 166 2.12 -7.67 -14.55
N LEU A 167 2.38 -6.41 -14.18
CA LEU A 167 1.48 -5.65 -13.33
C LEU A 167 1.62 -4.15 -13.60
N ILE A 168 0.50 -3.43 -13.71
CA ILE A 168 0.45 -1.96 -13.73
C ILE A 168 -0.37 -1.49 -12.55
N ILE A 169 0.26 -0.75 -11.62
CA ILE A 169 -0.45 -0.09 -10.51
C ILE A 169 -0.46 1.42 -10.75
N TYR A 170 -1.66 2.01 -10.81
CA TYR A 170 -1.80 3.46 -11.00
C TYR A 170 -1.61 4.19 -9.68
N THR A 171 -0.65 5.12 -9.67
CA THR A 171 -0.38 6.00 -8.53
C THR A 171 -1.14 7.31 -8.67
N SER A 172 -1.64 7.84 -7.56
CA SER A 172 -2.09 9.23 -7.50
C SER A 172 -0.86 10.13 -7.46
N GLY A 173 -0.37 10.60 -8.60
CA GLY A 173 0.70 11.58 -8.63
C GLY A 173 0.29 12.85 -7.89
N THR A 174 1.25 13.52 -7.22
CA THR A 174 1.03 14.83 -6.58
C THR A 174 0.71 15.92 -7.59
N THR A 175 1.06 15.70 -8.87
CA THR A 175 0.81 16.61 -9.99
C THR A 175 0.29 15.87 -11.21
N GLY A 176 -0.94 16.16 -11.62
CA GLY A 176 -1.52 15.67 -12.87
C GLY A 176 -2.32 14.36 -12.76
N LYS A 177 -2.54 13.71 -13.90
CA LYS A 177 -3.28 12.45 -14.00
C LYS A 177 -2.49 11.30 -13.36
N PRO A 178 -3.15 10.29 -12.79
CA PRO A 178 -2.51 9.08 -12.28
C PRO A 178 -1.63 8.41 -13.35
N LYS A 179 -0.45 7.94 -12.94
CA LYS A 179 0.52 7.26 -13.82
C LYS A 179 0.55 5.77 -13.49
N GLY A 180 0.56 4.91 -14.48
CA GLY A 180 0.68 3.47 -14.31
C GLY A 180 2.14 3.06 -14.07
N ALA A 181 2.49 2.63 -12.87
CA ALA A 181 3.80 2.03 -12.60
C ALA A 181 3.82 0.58 -13.09
N LEU A 182 4.63 0.30 -14.10
CA LEU A 182 4.77 -1.01 -14.72
C LEU A 182 5.79 -1.86 -13.98
N HIS A 183 5.41 -3.04 -13.53
CA HIS A 183 6.26 -3.99 -12.83
C HIS A 183 6.46 -5.28 -13.63
N ALA A 184 7.66 -5.83 -13.52
CA ALA A 184 8.03 -7.12 -14.08
C ALA A 184 7.62 -8.27 -13.14
N HIS A 185 7.59 -9.50 -13.66
CA HIS A 185 7.35 -10.70 -12.85
C HIS A 185 8.31 -10.81 -11.64
N ARG A 186 9.59 -10.40 -11.79
CA ARG A 186 10.59 -10.43 -10.70
C ARG A 186 10.20 -9.61 -9.45
N VAL A 187 9.23 -8.70 -9.58
CA VAL A 187 8.78 -7.84 -8.47
C VAL A 187 8.39 -8.66 -7.24
N LEU A 188 7.73 -9.81 -7.43
CA LEU A 188 7.39 -10.69 -6.31
C LEU A 188 8.63 -11.17 -5.56
N LEU A 189 9.66 -11.64 -6.28
CA LEU A 189 10.90 -12.12 -5.65
C LEU A 189 11.62 -11.00 -4.87
N GLY A 190 11.56 -9.78 -5.38
CA GLY A 190 12.13 -8.62 -4.72
C GLY A 190 11.43 -8.26 -3.43
N HIS A 191 10.12 -8.47 -3.33
CA HIS A 191 9.34 -8.19 -2.12
C HIS A 191 9.58 -9.18 -0.99
N LEU A 192 10.02 -10.42 -1.27
CA LEU A 192 10.10 -11.47 -0.26
C LEU A 192 10.94 -11.10 0.98
N PRO A 193 12.17 -10.55 0.85
CA PRO A 193 12.93 -10.12 2.03
C PRO A 193 12.22 -9.02 2.82
N GLY A 194 11.54 -8.11 2.11
CA GLY A 194 10.78 -7.00 2.69
C GLY A 194 9.52 -7.44 3.43
N VAL A 195 8.97 -8.61 3.11
CA VAL A 195 7.88 -9.23 3.88
C VAL A 195 8.43 -10.07 5.03
N GLN A 196 9.50 -10.83 4.78
CA GLN A 196 10.08 -11.71 5.80
C GLN A 196 10.60 -10.94 7.02
N LEU A 197 11.31 -9.85 6.77
CA LEU A 197 12.02 -9.11 7.83
C LEU A 197 11.05 -8.42 8.80
N PRO A 198 10.09 -7.56 8.38
CA PRO A 198 9.16 -6.91 9.28
C PRO A 198 8.20 -7.89 10.00
N HIS A 199 8.05 -9.10 9.47
CA HIS A 199 7.27 -10.15 10.12
C HIS A 199 8.12 -11.18 10.86
N ASP A 200 9.29 -10.73 11.38
CA ASP A 200 10.19 -11.55 12.23
C ASP A 200 10.47 -12.92 11.61
N PHE A 201 11.03 -12.91 10.38
CA PHE A 201 11.37 -14.10 9.59
C PHE A 201 10.14 -14.94 9.19
N PHE A 202 9.13 -14.28 8.60
CA PHE A 202 8.03 -14.96 7.94
C PHE A 202 8.54 -15.85 6.77
N PRO A 203 7.97 -17.05 6.53
CA PRO A 203 6.88 -17.68 7.28
C PRO A 203 7.35 -18.56 8.43
N ARG A 204 6.45 -18.83 9.37
CA ARG A 204 6.61 -19.84 10.40
C ARG A 204 5.42 -20.80 10.40
N PRO A 205 5.56 -22.02 10.94
CA PRO A 205 4.45 -22.95 11.03
C PRO A 205 3.24 -22.35 11.76
N GLY A 206 2.07 -22.51 11.19
CA GLY A 206 0.82 -21.98 11.72
C GLY A 206 0.54 -20.51 11.40
N ASP A 207 1.38 -19.84 10.61
CA ASP A 207 1.10 -18.47 10.15
C ASP A 207 -0.16 -18.43 9.28
N LEU A 208 -1.00 -17.44 9.53
CA LEU A 208 -2.12 -16.98 8.72
C LEU A 208 -1.98 -15.46 8.60
N TYR A 209 -1.99 -14.94 7.39
CA TYR A 209 -1.73 -13.53 7.14
C TYR A 209 -3.00 -12.79 6.73
N TRP A 210 -3.18 -11.58 7.26
CA TRP A 210 -4.31 -10.71 6.95
C TRP A 210 -3.91 -9.24 6.87
N THR A 211 -4.68 -8.46 6.10
CA THR A 211 -4.62 -7.00 6.05
C THR A 211 -5.99 -6.42 5.72
N PRO A 212 -6.39 -5.26 6.28
CA PRO A 212 -7.54 -4.51 5.81
C PRO A 212 -7.25 -3.72 4.51
N ALA A 213 -5.99 -3.63 4.09
CA ALA A 213 -5.62 -2.93 2.86
C ALA A 213 -6.13 -3.69 1.62
N ASP A 214 -6.76 -2.96 0.69
CA ASP A 214 -7.30 -3.54 -0.54
C ASP A 214 -6.18 -4.09 -1.44
N TRP A 215 -6.46 -5.23 -2.09
CA TRP A 215 -5.51 -5.88 -3.00
C TRP A 215 -5.32 -5.15 -4.34
N ALA A 216 -6.05 -4.08 -4.59
CA ALA A 216 -5.78 -3.17 -5.70
C ALA A 216 -4.54 -2.29 -5.47
N TRP A 217 -4.04 -2.22 -4.25
CA TRP A 217 -2.83 -1.47 -3.89
C TRP A 217 -1.63 -2.39 -3.69
N ILE A 218 -0.43 -1.82 -3.90
CA ILE A 218 0.82 -2.58 -3.79
C ILE A 218 0.96 -3.27 -2.42
N GLY A 219 0.56 -2.60 -1.33
CA GLY A 219 0.62 -3.15 0.02
C GLY A 219 -0.25 -4.38 0.21
N GLY A 220 -1.51 -4.35 -0.22
CA GLY A 220 -2.40 -5.52 -0.12
C GLY A 220 -1.97 -6.67 -1.02
N LEU A 221 -1.55 -6.35 -2.25
CA LEU A 221 -1.22 -7.35 -3.27
C LEU A 221 0.18 -7.95 -3.10
N LEU A 222 1.21 -7.09 -2.99
CA LEU A 222 2.62 -7.51 -3.02
C LEU A 222 3.28 -7.58 -1.64
N ASP A 223 2.62 -7.10 -0.58
CA ASP A 223 3.12 -7.27 0.77
C ASP A 223 2.37 -8.38 1.52
N VAL A 224 1.15 -8.75 1.08
CA VAL A 224 0.33 -9.77 1.74
C VAL A 224 -0.05 -10.93 0.82
N LEU A 225 -0.92 -10.70 -0.18
CA LEU A 225 -1.50 -11.80 -0.98
C LEU A 225 -0.44 -12.66 -1.66
N LEU A 226 0.30 -12.08 -2.60
CA LEU A 226 1.22 -12.85 -3.45
C LEU A 226 2.42 -13.42 -2.69
N PRO A 227 3.08 -12.70 -1.75
CA PRO A 227 4.14 -13.30 -0.94
C PRO A 227 3.68 -14.44 -0.06
N SER A 228 2.49 -14.34 0.56
CA SER A 228 1.96 -15.43 1.37
C SER A 228 1.72 -16.68 0.54
N LEU A 229 1.04 -16.53 -0.59
CA LEU A 229 0.84 -17.64 -1.53
C LEU A 229 2.18 -18.20 -2.01
N TYR A 230 3.16 -17.34 -2.32
CA TYR A 230 4.50 -17.77 -2.71
C TYR A 230 5.17 -18.62 -1.63
N PHE A 231 5.02 -18.28 -0.36
CA PHE A 231 5.56 -19.08 0.76
C PHE A 231 4.67 -20.28 1.14
N GLY A 232 3.51 -20.42 0.51
CA GLY A 232 2.53 -21.47 0.82
C GLY A 232 1.85 -21.25 2.17
N VAL A 233 1.68 -19.99 2.57
CA VAL A 233 0.96 -19.58 3.77
C VAL A 233 -0.45 -19.14 3.38
N PRO A 234 -1.50 -19.56 4.11
CA PRO A 234 -2.84 -19.11 3.82
C PRO A 234 -3.02 -17.61 4.10
N VAL A 235 -3.88 -16.97 3.31
CA VAL A 235 -4.30 -15.58 3.46
C VAL A 235 -5.77 -15.54 3.85
N LEU A 236 -6.12 -14.64 4.76
CA LEU A 236 -7.51 -14.32 5.05
C LEU A 236 -7.96 -13.17 4.15
N ALA A 237 -9.03 -13.39 3.41
CA ALA A 237 -9.73 -12.38 2.60
C ALA A 237 -11.02 -11.98 3.32
N HIS A 238 -11.24 -10.68 3.46
CA HIS A 238 -12.47 -10.14 4.00
C HIS A 238 -12.74 -8.76 3.41
N ARG A 239 -13.96 -8.55 2.92
CA ARG A 239 -14.40 -7.24 2.42
C ARG A 239 -15.07 -6.44 3.53
N ALA A 240 -14.39 -5.49 4.11
CA ALA A 240 -15.02 -4.46 4.92
C ALA A 240 -15.41 -3.25 4.05
N ARG A 241 -16.69 -2.84 4.02
CA ARG A 241 -17.11 -1.59 3.33
C ARG A 241 -16.56 -0.35 4.02
N LYS A 242 -16.44 -0.40 5.34
CA LYS A 242 -15.83 0.60 6.20
C LYS A 242 -15.02 -0.14 7.26
N PHE A 243 -13.83 0.35 7.55
CA PHE A 243 -13.00 -0.24 8.60
C PHE A 243 -13.66 -0.03 9.97
N ASP A 244 -13.88 -1.13 10.68
CA ASP A 244 -14.36 -1.17 12.06
C ASP A 244 -13.30 -1.86 12.93
N PRO A 245 -12.74 -1.18 13.94
CA PRO A 245 -11.66 -1.74 14.75
C PRO A 245 -12.11 -2.92 15.65
N GLU A 246 -13.36 -2.95 16.12
CA GLU A 246 -13.90 -4.07 16.90
C GLU A 246 -14.04 -5.32 16.02
N GLU A 247 -14.61 -5.16 14.81
CA GLU A 247 -14.74 -6.26 13.86
C GLU A 247 -13.39 -6.75 13.36
N ALA A 248 -12.42 -5.85 13.16
CA ALA A 248 -11.06 -6.22 12.80
C ALA A 248 -10.41 -7.14 13.85
N PHE A 249 -10.56 -6.83 15.14
CA PHE A 249 -10.08 -7.69 16.21
C PHE A 249 -10.87 -9.00 16.31
N ALA A 250 -12.19 -8.96 16.14
CA ALA A 250 -13.02 -10.14 16.11
C ALA A 250 -12.62 -11.10 14.98
N LEU A 251 -12.36 -10.56 13.79
CA LEU A 251 -11.90 -11.30 12.62
C LEU A 251 -10.53 -11.97 12.89
N ILE A 252 -9.56 -11.20 13.43
CA ILE A 252 -8.24 -11.70 13.80
C ILE A 252 -8.36 -12.88 14.78
N GLY A 253 -9.13 -12.72 15.86
CA GLY A 253 -9.31 -13.75 16.88
C GLY A 253 -10.06 -14.97 16.34
N ARG A 254 -11.18 -14.76 15.61
CA ARG A 254 -12.04 -15.83 15.07
C ARG A 254 -11.30 -16.78 14.12
N HIS A 255 -10.40 -16.22 13.30
CA HIS A 255 -9.63 -17.01 12.34
C HIS A 255 -8.23 -17.39 12.83
N GLY A 256 -7.78 -16.88 13.96
CA GLY A 256 -6.42 -17.15 14.46
C GLY A 256 -5.34 -16.53 13.58
N VAL A 257 -5.56 -15.27 13.12
CA VAL A 257 -4.56 -14.52 12.35
C VAL A 257 -3.33 -14.29 13.20
N ARG A 258 -2.17 -14.67 12.69
CA ARG A 258 -0.88 -14.53 13.38
C ARG A 258 0.00 -13.43 12.82
N ASN A 259 -0.22 -13.03 11.58
CA ASN A 259 0.54 -11.99 10.90
C ASN A 259 -0.44 -10.96 10.33
N ALA A 260 -0.21 -9.68 10.61
CA ALA A 260 -1.06 -8.62 10.08
C ALA A 260 -0.21 -7.46 9.51
N PHE A 261 -0.57 -7.01 8.29
CA PHE A 261 -0.16 -5.70 7.80
C PHE A 261 -1.30 -4.72 8.08
N LEU A 262 -1.03 -3.76 8.95
CA LEU A 262 -2.02 -2.77 9.40
C LEU A 262 -1.52 -1.36 9.07
N PRO A 263 -2.15 -0.63 8.15
CA PRO A 263 -1.81 0.78 7.91
C PRO A 263 -1.88 1.61 9.20
N PRO A 264 -1.07 2.67 9.36
CA PRO A 264 -1.07 3.50 10.57
C PRO A 264 -2.45 4.03 10.96
N THR A 265 -3.26 4.41 9.97
CA THR A 265 -4.64 4.85 10.21
C THR A 265 -5.49 3.75 10.85
N ALA A 266 -5.36 2.49 10.41
CA ALA A 266 -6.06 1.36 11.03
C ALA A 266 -5.60 1.14 12.48
N LEU A 267 -4.29 1.18 12.74
CA LEU A 267 -3.74 1.06 14.10
C LEU A 267 -4.23 2.17 15.03
N LYS A 268 -4.32 3.42 14.55
CA LYS A 268 -4.87 4.55 15.32
C LYS A 268 -6.33 4.29 15.71
N MET A 269 -7.14 3.75 14.83
CA MET A 269 -8.52 3.36 15.12
C MET A 269 -8.58 2.17 16.08
N MET A 270 -7.77 1.13 15.86
CA MET A 270 -7.71 -0.06 16.70
C MET A 270 -7.28 0.27 18.15
N ARG A 271 -6.49 1.30 18.35
CA ARG A 271 -6.09 1.78 19.68
C ARG A 271 -7.26 2.22 20.56
N THR A 272 -8.39 2.58 19.99
CA THR A 272 -9.58 2.97 20.76
C THR A 272 -10.28 1.79 21.42
N VAL A 273 -9.96 0.56 21.03
CA VAL A 273 -10.57 -0.66 21.57
C VAL A 273 -9.81 -1.11 22.83
N PRO A 274 -10.46 -1.19 23.99
CA PRO A 274 -9.78 -1.57 25.23
C PRO A 274 -9.54 -3.08 25.30
N SER A 275 -8.39 -3.48 25.85
CA SER A 275 -8.01 -4.86 26.16
C SER A 275 -8.24 -5.87 25.03
N PRO A 276 -7.76 -5.61 23.79
CA PRO A 276 -8.13 -6.42 22.62
C PRO A 276 -7.67 -7.87 22.72
N CYS A 277 -6.48 -8.15 23.25
CA CYS A 277 -6.01 -9.53 23.41
C CYS A 277 -6.92 -10.39 24.28
N GLN A 278 -7.41 -9.84 25.39
CA GLN A 278 -8.29 -10.56 26.33
C GLN A 278 -9.70 -10.73 25.77
N ARG A 279 -10.22 -9.69 25.09
CA ARG A 279 -11.58 -9.68 24.56
C ARG A 279 -11.76 -10.62 23.36
N PHE A 280 -10.73 -10.70 22.50
CA PHE A 280 -10.84 -11.41 21.22
C PHE A 280 -9.92 -12.64 21.12
N GLY A 281 -9.13 -12.97 22.15
CA GLY A 281 -8.28 -14.15 22.16
C GLY A 281 -7.18 -14.12 21.10
N LEU A 282 -6.53 -12.95 20.92
CA LEU A 282 -5.55 -12.76 19.86
C LEU A 282 -4.27 -13.57 20.10
N ASP A 283 -3.74 -14.19 19.03
CA ASP A 283 -2.41 -14.85 18.98
C ASP A 283 -1.55 -14.23 17.87
N LEU A 284 -1.46 -12.90 17.85
CA LEU A 284 -0.62 -12.19 16.89
C LEU A 284 0.85 -12.48 17.16
N ARG A 285 1.58 -12.92 16.14
CA ARG A 285 3.02 -13.13 16.17
C ARG A 285 3.80 -11.93 15.67
N SER A 286 3.28 -11.26 14.65
CA SER A 286 3.91 -10.09 14.06
C SER A 286 2.89 -9.12 13.49
N VAL A 287 3.16 -7.84 13.64
CA VAL A 287 2.43 -6.75 13.00
C VAL A 287 3.42 -5.87 12.28
N ALA A 288 3.18 -5.63 11.00
CA ALA A 288 3.93 -4.66 10.23
C ALA A 288 3.03 -3.49 9.83
N SER A 289 3.61 -2.31 9.64
CA SER A 289 2.91 -1.09 9.26
C SER A 289 3.72 -0.28 8.27
N GLY A 290 3.06 0.42 7.36
CA GLY A 290 3.70 1.26 6.37
C GLY A 290 2.71 2.10 5.57
N GLY A 291 3.25 2.99 4.74
CA GLY A 291 2.47 3.89 3.91
C GLY A 291 2.33 5.30 4.47
N GLU A 292 2.43 5.47 5.79
CA GLU A 292 2.46 6.74 6.53
C GLU A 292 3.43 6.61 7.72
N ALA A 293 3.81 7.72 8.33
CA ALA A 293 4.61 7.70 9.55
C ALA A 293 3.83 7.06 10.72
N LEU A 294 4.50 6.22 11.47
CA LEU A 294 3.97 5.57 12.66
C LEU A 294 4.46 6.31 13.91
N GLY A 295 3.55 6.90 14.68
CA GLY A 295 3.88 7.65 15.89
C GLY A 295 4.40 6.76 17.04
N GLU A 296 5.20 7.35 17.93
CA GLU A 296 5.77 6.67 19.11
C GLU A 296 4.70 6.05 20.01
N ASP A 297 3.57 6.71 20.16
CA ASP A 297 2.45 6.28 20.98
C ASP A 297 1.78 5.00 20.45
N ILE A 298 1.76 4.78 19.13
CA ILE A 298 1.26 3.54 18.52
C ILE A 298 2.24 2.39 18.78
N LEU A 299 3.54 2.64 18.71
CA LEU A 299 4.57 1.62 19.03
C LEU A 299 4.48 1.17 20.49
N ALA A 300 4.32 2.11 21.43
CA ALA A 300 4.15 1.80 22.84
C ALA A 300 2.86 1.01 23.10
N TRP A 301 1.73 1.49 22.57
CA TRP A 301 0.43 0.85 22.69
C TRP A 301 0.44 -0.58 22.13
N SER A 302 1.01 -0.79 20.95
CA SER A 302 1.01 -2.13 20.33
C SER A 302 1.71 -3.16 21.18
N LYS A 303 2.84 -2.80 21.79
CA LYS A 303 3.58 -3.69 22.67
C LYS A 303 2.79 -4.03 23.93
N GLU A 304 2.07 -3.06 24.50
CA GLU A 304 1.26 -3.25 25.69
C GLU A 304 -0.06 -4.00 25.40
N ALA A 305 -0.79 -3.57 24.37
CA ALA A 305 -2.15 -4.03 24.08
C ALA A 305 -2.20 -5.27 23.19
N LEU A 306 -1.24 -5.44 22.26
CA LEU A 306 -1.22 -6.57 21.32
C LEU A 306 -0.12 -7.59 21.66
N GLY A 307 0.79 -7.27 22.58
CA GLY A 307 1.91 -8.14 22.96
C GLY A 307 3.01 -8.25 21.91
N VAL A 308 2.93 -7.48 20.82
CA VAL A 308 3.90 -7.49 19.71
C VAL A 308 4.42 -6.09 19.38
N ALA A 309 5.68 -6.00 18.98
CA ALA A 309 6.21 -4.77 18.41
C ALA A 309 5.70 -4.61 16.97
N VAL A 310 5.23 -3.42 16.62
CA VAL A 310 4.97 -3.10 15.21
C VAL A 310 6.29 -2.80 14.52
N ASN A 311 6.57 -3.52 13.45
CA ASN A 311 7.72 -3.25 12.58
C ASN A 311 7.26 -2.35 11.43
N GLU A 312 7.74 -1.10 11.44
CA GLU A 312 7.49 -0.17 10.36
C GLU A 312 8.31 -0.53 9.13
N PHE A 313 7.74 -0.36 7.95
CA PHE A 313 8.45 -0.46 6.68
C PHE A 313 8.10 0.71 5.75
N TYR A 314 8.98 0.98 4.81
CA TYR A 314 8.87 2.06 3.86
C TYR A 314 9.10 1.58 2.44
N GLY A 315 8.32 2.12 1.54
CA GLY A 315 8.42 1.99 0.11
C GLY A 315 7.38 2.84 -0.61
N GLN A 316 7.40 2.78 -1.91
CA GLN A 316 6.40 3.40 -2.77
C GLN A 316 6.07 2.48 -3.93
N THR A 317 5.04 2.80 -4.70
CA THR A 317 4.62 1.94 -5.81
C THR A 317 5.75 1.68 -6.80
N GLU A 318 6.63 2.63 -7.05
CA GLU A 318 7.77 2.51 -7.97
C GLU A 318 8.89 1.61 -7.45
N ALA A 319 9.06 1.50 -6.13
CA ALA A 319 10.00 0.61 -5.47
C ALA A 319 9.56 0.40 -4.02
N ASN A 320 8.98 -0.75 -3.73
CA ASN A 320 8.35 -1.01 -2.44
C ASN A 320 9.27 -1.83 -1.51
N LEU A 321 8.99 -1.76 -0.20
CA LEU A 321 9.70 -2.49 0.85
C LEU A 321 11.23 -2.30 0.83
N LEU A 322 11.66 -1.04 0.65
CA LEU A 322 13.09 -0.69 0.58
C LEU A 322 13.76 -0.61 1.96
N VAL A 323 13.01 -0.16 2.96
CA VAL A 323 13.50 0.09 4.33
C VAL A 323 12.50 -0.55 5.30
N GLY A 324 12.97 -1.09 6.41
CA GLY A 324 12.07 -1.66 7.41
C GLY A 324 12.73 -1.92 8.74
N ASN A 325 11.90 -2.14 9.75
CA ASN A 325 12.28 -2.59 11.07
C ASN A 325 12.17 -4.11 11.19
N CYS A 326 12.94 -4.68 12.12
CA CYS A 326 12.82 -6.07 12.55
C CYS A 326 13.19 -6.12 14.04
N ALA A 327 12.19 -6.11 14.90
CA ALA A 327 12.38 -6.04 16.36
C ALA A 327 13.20 -7.21 16.92
N SER A 328 13.19 -8.36 16.25
CA SER A 328 13.99 -9.53 16.63
C SER A 328 15.48 -9.43 16.27
N LEU A 329 15.87 -8.50 15.37
CA LEU A 329 17.26 -8.32 14.95
C LEU A 329 17.93 -7.09 15.56
N TYR A 330 17.17 -5.98 15.66
CA TYR A 330 17.70 -4.72 16.17
C TYR A 330 16.60 -3.87 16.81
N PRO A 331 16.97 -2.98 17.73
CA PRO A 331 15.97 -2.14 18.40
C PRO A 331 15.18 -1.29 17.41
N VAL A 332 13.86 -1.34 17.50
CA VAL A 332 12.98 -0.39 16.83
C VAL A 332 13.17 0.99 17.46
N ARG A 333 13.49 2.00 16.64
CA ARG A 333 13.69 3.37 17.10
C ARG A 333 12.46 4.19 16.71
N PRO A 334 11.70 4.73 17.68
CA PRO A 334 10.56 5.55 17.39
C PRO A 334 10.90 6.71 16.44
N GLY A 335 10.07 6.90 15.40
CA GLY A 335 10.27 7.91 14.37
C GLY A 335 11.24 7.51 13.25
N SER A 336 11.92 6.36 13.36
CA SER A 336 12.72 5.80 12.26
C SER A 336 11.97 4.70 11.53
N MET A 337 12.01 4.74 10.20
CA MET A 337 11.47 3.67 9.34
C MET A 337 12.29 2.37 9.39
N GLY A 338 13.41 2.34 10.14
CA GLY A 338 14.31 1.20 10.21
C GLY A 338 15.55 1.34 9.34
N ARG A 339 16.01 0.22 8.79
CA ARG A 339 17.23 0.12 7.98
C ARG A 339 16.91 -0.40 6.58
N PRO A 340 17.82 -0.19 5.60
CA PRO A 340 17.69 -0.82 4.29
C PRO A 340 17.47 -2.33 4.42
N ILE A 341 16.45 -2.84 3.72
CA ILE A 341 16.13 -4.26 3.70
C ILE A 341 17.21 -5.00 2.91
N PRO A 342 17.70 -6.16 3.39
CA PRO A 342 18.72 -6.94 2.69
C PRO A 342 18.30 -7.28 1.25
N GLY A 343 19.20 -7.04 0.31
CA GLY A 343 18.95 -7.23 -1.12
C GLY A 343 18.73 -5.92 -1.88
N HIS A 344 18.40 -4.82 -1.18
CA HIS A 344 18.25 -3.49 -1.76
C HIS A 344 19.46 -2.60 -1.44
N ARG A 345 19.86 -1.80 -2.41
CA ARG A 345 20.88 -0.76 -2.21
C ARG A 345 20.17 0.57 -2.07
N VAL A 346 19.96 0.98 -0.81
CA VAL A 346 19.25 2.22 -0.45
C VAL A 346 20.24 3.18 0.20
N ALA A 347 20.17 4.45 -0.17
CA ALA A 347 20.94 5.53 0.43
C ALA A 347 20.11 6.82 0.49
N VAL A 348 20.54 7.75 1.32
CA VAL A 348 20.13 9.14 1.25
C VAL A 348 21.12 9.86 0.33
N VAL A 349 20.60 10.50 -0.71
CA VAL A 349 21.41 11.11 -1.79
C VAL A 349 21.06 12.58 -1.98
N SER A 350 21.96 13.33 -2.63
CA SER A 350 21.68 14.68 -3.14
C SER A 350 20.70 14.62 -4.32
N ALA A 351 20.20 15.74 -4.77
CA ALA A 351 19.37 15.85 -5.98
C ALA A 351 20.08 15.35 -7.26
N THR A 352 21.42 15.31 -7.26
CA THR A 352 22.22 14.78 -8.36
C THR A 352 22.57 13.30 -8.23
N GLY A 353 22.10 12.63 -7.15
CA GLY A 353 22.32 11.21 -6.93
C GLY A 353 23.64 10.88 -6.20
N GLU A 354 24.32 11.87 -5.63
CA GLU A 354 25.52 11.63 -4.83
C GLU A 354 25.13 11.18 -3.41
N PRO A 355 25.61 10.02 -2.91
CA PRO A 355 25.35 9.58 -1.54
C PRO A 355 25.87 10.61 -0.51
N LEU A 356 25.03 10.92 0.46
CA LEU A 356 25.34 11.87 1.53
C LEU A 356 25.91 11.14 2.76
N PRO A 357 26.80 11.78 3.52
CA PRO A 357 27.29 11.23 4.78
C PRO A 357 26.17 11.14 5.83
N PRO A 358 26.33 10.27 6.85
CA PRO A 358 25.37 10.16 7.95
C PRO A 358 25.08 11.50 8.62
N GLY A 359 23.80 11.77 8.92
CA GLY A 359 23.33 13.00 9.55
C GLY A 359 22.94 14.10 8.57
N GLU A 360 23.31 14.00 7.31
CA GLU A 360 22.85 14.94 6.28
C GLU A 360 21.49 14.55 5.72
N THR A 361 20.71 15.59 5.40
CA THR A 361 19.36 15.44 4.87
C THR A 361 19.39 15.44 3.34
N GLY A 362 18.76 14.45 2.73
CA GLY A 362 18.66 14.32 1.27
C GLY A 362 17.47 13.46 0.86
N ILE A 363 17.48 12.97 -0.37
CA ILE A 363 16.41 12.17 -0.96
C ILE A 363 16.71 10.70 -0.74
N ILE A 364 15.71 9.91 -0.28
CA ILE A 364 15.82 8.45 -0.26
C ILE A 364 15.92 7.96 -1.70
N ALA A 365 16.90 7.12 -1.98
CA ALA A 365 17.08 6.56 -3.30
C ALA A 365 17.40 5.07 -3.27
N ALA A 366 16.92 4.33 -4.26
CA ALA A 366 17.25 2.92 -4.49
C ALA A 366 18.11 2.80 -5.75
N ARG A 367 19.21 2.03 -5.66
CA ARG A 367 20.13 1.88 -6.79
C ARG A 367 19.76 0.71 -7.67
N ARG A 368 19.65 0.92 -8.97
CA ARG A 368 19.44 -0.16 -9.94
C ARG A 368 20.74 -0.97 -10.21
N PRO A 369 20.64 -2.24 -10.68
CA PRO A 369 19.39 -2.98 -10.80
C PRO A 369 18.85 -3.38 -9.41
N ASP A 370 17.54 -3.30 -9.24
CA ASP A 370 16.85 -3.72 -8.04
C ASP A 370 15.57 -4.48 -8.44
N PRO A 371 15.29 -5.65 -7.83
CA PRO A 371 14.16 -6.48 -8.25
C PRO A 371 12.78 -5.89 -7.96
N VAL A 372 12.63 -5.05 -6.94
CA VAL A 372 11.35 -4.40 -6.64
C VAL A 372 11.12 -3.16 -7.51
N MET A 373 12.18 -2.64 -8.12
CA MET A 373 12.10 -1.43 -8.92
C MET A 373 11.23 -1.66 -10.15
N PHE A 374 10.29 -0.73 -10.38
CA PHE A 374 9.42 -0.75 -11.55
C PHE A 374 10.22 -0.69 -12.86
N LEU A 375 9.62 -1.12 -13.95
CA LEU A 375 10.21 -1.01 -15.30
C LEU A 375 10.17 0.43 -15.82
N GLY A 376 9.20 1.21 -15.34
CA GLY A 376 8.95 2.58 -15.73
C GLY A 376 7.45 2.90 -15.62
N TYR A 377 7.09 4.14 -15.91
CA TYR A 377 5.69 4.50 -16.06
C TYR A 377 5.17 4.09 -17.43
N TRP A 378 4.01 3.42 -17.44
CA TRP A 378 3.35 3.00 -18.66
C TRP A 378 3.09 4.18 -19.59
N ASN A 379 3.46 4.04 -20.86
CA ASN A 379 3.34 5.07 -21.90
C ASN A 379 3.96 6.45 -21.53
N ASN A 380 4.86 6.53 -20.54
CA ASN A 380 5.42 7.80 -20.08
C ASN A 380 6.93 7.70 -19.81
N PRO A 381 7.75 7.63 -20.88
CA PRO A 381 9.20 7.52 -20.76
C PRO A 381 9.85 8.79 -20.17
N GLU A 382 9.27 9.97 -20.40
CA GLU A 382 9.77 11.23 -19.85
C GLU A 382 9.65 11.25 -18.31
N ALA A 383 8.45 10.93 -17.78
CA ALA A 383 8.26 10.82 -16.34
C ALA A 383 9.12 9.71 -15.73
N THR A 384 9.38 8.64 -16.48
CA THR A 384 10.28 7.56 -16.04
C THR A 384 11.70 8.08 -15.92
N ALA A 385 12.22 8.76 -16.95
CA ALA A 385 13.57 9.31 -16.92
C ALA A 385 13.77 10.32 -15.79
N ALA A 386 12.76 11.16 -15.53
CA ALA A 386 12.78 12.16 -14.44
C ALA A 386 12.89 11.54 -13.03
N LYS A 387 12.60 10.23 -12.87
CA LYS A 387 12.76 9.54 -11.59
C LYS A 387 14.20 9.13 -11.30
N PHE A 388 15.14 9.29 -12.22
CA PHE A 388 16.48 8.78 -12.06
C PHE A 388 17.55 9.89 -12.07
N ALA A 389 18.49 9.79 -11.14
CA ALA A 389 19.78 10.47 -11.19
C ALA A 389 20.87 9.39 -11.33
N GLY A 390 21.40 9.24 -12.55
CA GLY A 390 22.30 8.13 -12.87
C GLY A 390 21.65 6.76 -12.63
N ASP A 391 22.24 5.97 -11.72
CA ASP A 391 21.70 4.66 -11.32
C ASP A 391 20.69 4.73 -10.18
N TRP A 392 20.45 5.89 -9.59
CA TRP A 392 19.59 6.06 -8.45
C TRP A 392 18.17 6.42 -8.86
N LEU A 393 17.20 5.61 -8.45
CA LEU A 393 15.78 5.95 -8.45
C LEU A 393 15.52 6.89 -7.29
N LEU A 394 15.19 8.14 -7.56
CA LEU A 394 14.83 9.14 -6.56
C LEU A 394 13.37 8.97 -6.15
N THR A 395 13.13 8.74 -4.87
CA THR A 395 11.76 8.54 -4.35
C THR A 395 10.98 9.87 -4.30
N GLY A 396 11.69 11.00 -4.15
CA GLY A 396 11.11 12.29 -3.82
C GLY A 396 10.72 12.41 -2.34
N ASP A 397 11.07 11.42 -1.54
CA ASP A 397 10.91 11.44 -0.09
C ASP A 397 12.23 11.86 0.56
N VAL A 398 12.16 12.83 1.46
CA VAL A 398 13.31 13.41 2.14
C VAL A 398 13.55 12.72 3.47
N ALA A 399 14.78 12.36 3.74
CA ALA A 399 15.19 11.71 4.97
C ALA A 399 16.64 12.05 5.34
N LEU A 400 17.05 11.62 6.53
CA LEU A 400 18.45 11.47 6.90
C LEU A 400 18.74 10.02 7.27
N GLN A 401 19.99 9.60 7.11
CA GLN A 401 20.47 8.32 7.61
C GLN A 401 21.45 8.59 8.77
N ASP A 402 21.26 7.90 9.91
CA ASP A 402 22.19 8.03 11.04
C ASP A 402 23.44 7.14 10.88
N ASP A 403 24.41 7.29 11.79
CA ASP A 403 25.66 6.53 11.84
C ASP A 403 25.47 5.02 12.08
N ARG A 404 24.28 4.61 12.51
CA ARG A 404 23.88 3.20 12.71
C ARG A 404 23.04 2.66 11.56
N GLY A 405 22.85 3.46 10.50
CA GLY A 405 22.13 3.07 9.29
C GLY A 405 20.61 3.14 9.37
N TYR A 406 20.03 3.73 10.43
CA TYR A 406 18.58 3.99 10.48
C TYR A 406 18.23 5.18 9.62
N ILE A 407 17.11 5.07 8.91
CA ILE A 407 16.57 6.13 8.04
C ILE A 407 15.39 6.81 8.72
N TRP A 408 15.45 8.14 8.78
CA TRP A 408 14.50 9.01 9.46
C TRP A 408 13.80 9.87 8.43
N TYR A 409 12.49 9.60 8.23
CA TYR A 409 11.66 10.32 7.28
C TYR A 409 11.44 11.77 7.74
N LYS A 410 11.50 12.73 6.78
CA LYS A 410 11.31 14.16 7.03
C LYS A 410 10.13 14.76 6.26
N GLY A 411 9.67 14.11 5.22
CA GLY A 411 8.55 14.55 4.41
C GLY A 411 8.78 14.30 2.92
N ARG A 412 7.80 14.69 2.13
CA ARG A 412 7.96 14.74 0.66
C ARG A 412 8.75 15.98 0.27
N GLU A 413 9.56 15.89 -0.81
CA GLU A 413 10.30 17.03 -1.33
C GLU A 413 9.38 18.19 -1.76
N ASP A 414 8.23 17.85 -2.34
CA ASP A 414 7.19 18.78 -2.76
C ASP A 414 6.29 19.29 -1.60
N ASP A 415 6.40 18.69 -0.43
CA ASP A 415 5.68 19.09 0.79
C ASP A 415 6.55 19.86 1.79
N LEU A 416 7.86 19.93 1.56
CA LEU A 416 8.76 20.71 2.42
C LEU A 416 8.38 22.19 2.42
N ILE A 417 8.34 22.76 3.61
CA ILE A 417 8.02 24.17 3.83
C ILE A 417 9.31 24.98 3.81
N SER A 418 9.39 25.96 2.90
CA SER A 418 10.58 26.80 2.72
C SER A 418 10.41 28.12 3.46
N SER A 419 10.76 28.17 4.76
CA SER A 419 10.53 29.34 5.63
C SER A 419 11.83 29.97 6.11
N GLY A 420 12.08 31.21 5.73
CA GLY A 420 13.24 31.99 6.22
C GLY A 420 14.60 31.33 5.98
N GLY A 421 14.76 30.61 4.86
CA GLY A 421 15.97 29.86 4.50
C GLY A 421 16.04 28.45 5.08
N TYR A 422 15.08 28.04 5.89
CA TYR A 422 14.99 26.68 6.41
C TYR A 422 14.08 25.80 5.52
N ARG A 423 14.47 24.56 5.33
CA ARG A 423 13.62 23.50 4.72
C ARG A 423 13.05 22.65 5.86
N ILE A 424 11.76 22.77 6.07
CA ILE A 424 11.05 22.22 7.23
C ILE A 424 10.16 21.07 6.77
N GLY A 425 10.38 19.87 7.32
CA GLY A 425 9.50 18.73 7.09
C GLY A 425 8.19 18.88 7.86
N PRO A 426 7.03 18.71 7.21
CA PRO A 426 5.74 18.80 7.90
C PRO A 426 5.56 17.69 8.96
N THR A 427 6.15 16.54 8.76
CA THR A 427 5.98 15.36 9.62
C THR A 427 6.41 15.61 11.07
N ASP A 428 7.57 16.25 11.30
CA ASP A 428 8.05 16.53 12.65
C ASP A 428 7.04 17.42 13.42
N ILE A 429 6.39 18.35 12.69
CA ILE A 429 5.40 19.28 13.24
C ILE A 429 4.10 18.56 13.54
N GLU A 430 3.61 17.76 12.60
CA GLU A 430 2.39 16.95 12.71
C GLU A 430 2.49 15.97 13.88
N ASP A 431 3.61 15.26 14.00
CA ASP A 431 3.88 14.36 15.13
C ASP A 431 3.90 15.08 16.49
N CYS A 432 4.43 16.31 16.51
CA CYS A 432 4.41 17.11 17.72
C CYS A 432 2.98 17.57 18.06
N LEU A 433 2.23 18.05 17.06
CA LEU A 433 0.83 18.49 17.22
C LEU A 433 -0.05 17.34 17.73
N MET A 434 0.11 16.13 17.20
CA MET A 434 -0.63 14.93 17.61
C MET A 434 -0.39 14.52 19.07
N LYS A 435 0.71 14.95 19.69
CA LYS A 435 0.99 14.72 21.13
C LYS A 435 0.20 15.66 22.05
N HIS A 436 -0.44 16.71 21.51
CA HIS A 436 -1.25 17.62 22.30
C HIS A 436 -2.61 17.01 22.66
N ALA A 437 -3.02 17.14 23.92
CA ALA A 437 -4.23 16.49 24.45
C ALA A 437 -5.52 16.84 23.69
N ALA A 438 -5.62 18.04 23.14
CA ALA A 438 -6.79 18.54 22.41
C ALA A 438 -6.82 18.17 20.92
N VAL A 439 -5.73 17.63 20.35
CA VAL A 439 -5.62 17.38 18.92
C VAL A 439 -6.05 15.94 18.58
N LEU A 440 -6.94 15.82 17.61
CA LEU A 440 -7.38 14.55 17.04
C LEU A 440 -6.57 14.20 15.77
N MET A 441 -6.44 15.18 14.86
CA MET A 441 -5.63 15.08 13.64
C MET A 441 -4.98 16.43 13.34
N ALA A 442 -3.83 16.41 12.68
CA ALA A 442 -3.16 17.64 12.25
C ALA A 442 -2.46 17.45 10.91
N ALA A 443 -2.35 18.53 10.16
CA ALA A 443 -1.57 18.64 8.92
C ALA A 443 -0.82 19.98 8.90
N ALA A 444 0.45 19.97 8.48
CA ALA A 444 1.25 21.18 8.32
C ALA A 444 1.57 21.42 6.83
N VAL A 445 1.44 22.69 6.41
CA VAL A 445 1.76 23.12 5.04
C VAL A 445 2.49 24.46 5.04
N GLY A 446 3.23 24.72 3.96
CA GLY A 446 3.74 26.06 3.66
C GLY A 446 2.59 26.98 3.22
N HIS A 447 2.51 28.16 3.80
CA HIS A 447 1.62 29.24 3.37
C HIS A 447 2.48 30.43 2.93
N PRO A 448 2.22 31.04 1.75
CA PRO A 448 3.01 32.14 1.24
C PRO A 448 3.14 33.30 2.24
N ASP A 449 4.36 33.81 2.43
CA ASP A 449 4.67 34.93 3.29
C ASP A 449 5.67 35.88 2.58
N PRO A 450 5.40 37.18 2.52
CA PRO A 450 6.22 38.13 1.75
C PRO A 450 7.65 38.30 2.28
N VAL A 451 7.91 37.97 3.54
CA VAL A 451 9.22 38.17 4.19
C VAL A 451 10.01 36.87 4.24
N ARG A 452 9.32 35.74 4.45
CA ARG A 452 9.97 34.43 4.70
C ARG A 452 9.88 33.46 3.52
N GLY A 453 9.20 33.84 2.44
CA GLY A 453 8.81 32.95 1.36
C GLY A 453 7.56 32.16 1.76
N GLU A 454 7.66 31.34 2.81
CA GLU A 454 6.54 30.63 3.41
C GLU A 454 6.59 30.73 4.94
N ILE A 455 5.45 30.55 5.57
CA ILE A 455 5.29 30.27 7.01
C ILE A 455 4.69 28.88 7.21
N VAL A 456 4.93 28.29 8.35
CA VAL A 456 4.24 27.06 8.76
C VAL A 456 2.81 27.40 9.16
N ARG A 457 1.84 26.86 8.39
CA ARG A 457 0.41 26.86 8.74
C ARG A 457 0.01 25.45 9.11
N ALA A 458 -0.59 25.27 10.30
CA ALA A 458 -1.10 23.98 10.74
C ALA A 458 -2.63 23.96 10.71
N PHE A 459 -3.19 22.95 10.06
CA PHE A 459 -4.62 22.63 10.11
C PHE A 459 -4.82 21.57 11.18
N VAL A 460 -5.75 21.83 12.11
CA VAL A 460 -5.98 21.00 13.30
C VAL A 460 -7.45 20.61 13.38
N VAL A 461 -7.70 19.31 13.50
CA VAL A 461 -8.99 18.76 13.92
C VAL A 461 -8.92 18.57 15.42
N ALA A 462 -9.73 19.33 16.16
CA ALA A 462 -9.83 19.18 17.61
C ALA A 462 -10.64 17.93 17.99
N LYS A 463 -10.41 17.39 19.18
CA LYS A 463 -11.27 16.32 19.71
C LYS A 463 -12.70 16.84 19.93
N PRO A 464 -13.72 15.98 19.78
CA PRO A 464 -15.13 16.41 19.82
C PRO A 464 -15.56 17.15 21.09
N GLU A 465 -14.92 16.84 22.22
CA GLU A 465 -15.18 17.46 23.51
C GLU A 465 -14.46 18.79 23.75
N ILE A 466 -13.62 19.21 22.82
CA ILE A 466 -12.77 20.41 22.96
C ILE A 466 -13.28 21.53 22.06
N ALA A 467 -13.56 22.69 22.65
CA ALA A 467 -13.95 23.85 21.88
C ALA A 467 -12.74 24.48 21.15
N ALA A 468 -12.81 24.51 19.82
CA ALA A 468 -11.82 25.18 18.99
C ALA A 468 -11.92 26.72 19.16
N GLY A 469 -10.78 27.41 19.17
CA GLY A 469 -10.77 28.86 19.27
C GLY A 469 -9.36 29.45 19.43
N PRO A 470 -9.24 30.79 19.46
CA PRO A 470 -7.95 31.48 19.51
C PRO A 470 -7.09 31.11 20.74
N ALA A 471 -7.70 30.87 21.89
CA ALA A 471 -6.99 30.48 23.12
C ALA A 471 -6.33 29.09 22.94
N LEU A 472 -7.05 28.12 22.39
CA LEU A 472 -6.51 26.79 22.09
C LEU A 472 -5.42 26.84 21.00
N ALA A 473 -5.58 27.70 20.00
CA ALA A 473 -4.55 27.87 18.96
C ALA A 473 -3.23 28.38 19.56
N GLU A 474 -3.30 29.32 20.49
CA GLU A 474 -2.12 29.85 21.19
C GLU A 474 -1.48 28.78 22.10
N GLU A 475 -2.29 28.03 22.83
CA GLU A 475 -1.84 26.91 23.66
C GLU A 475 -1.08 25.85 22.81
N ILE A 476 -1.67 25.43 21.69
CA ILE A 476 -1.05 24.47 20.76
C ILE A 476 0.25 25.03 20.17
N ARG A 477 0.26 26.31 19.76
CA ARG A 477 1.46 26.96 19.24
C ARG A 477 2.58 27.00 20.27
N ALA A 478 2.26 27.38 21.51
CA ALA A 478 3.21 27.37 22.61
C ALA A 478 3.73 25.95 22.92
N PHE A 479 2.85 24.94 22.88
CA PHE A 479 3.21 23.54 23.06
C PHE A 479 4.24 23.07 22.04
N VAL A 480 4.04 23.38 20.76
CA VAL A 480 4.99 23.02 19.68
C VAL A 480 6.29 23.81 19.84
N GLY A 481 6.21 25.11 20.11
CA GLY A 481 7.38 25.99 20.27
C GLY A 481 8.31 25.60 21.44
N GLN A 482 7.79 24.91 22.46
CA GLN A 482 8.59 24.37 23.57
C GLN A 482 9.32 23.06 23.22
N ARG A 483 8.90 22.36 22.17
CA ARG A 483 9.35 21.00 21.82
C ARG A 483 10.14 20.91 20.53
N LEU A 484 9.88 21.81 19.60
CA LEU A 484 10.57 21.87 18.32
C LEU A 484 11.41 23.15 18.21
N ALA A 485 12.24 23.22 17.17
CA ALA A 485 13.01 24.43 16.87
C ALA A 485 12.07 25.60 16.56
N TRP A 486 12.47 26.80 16.92
CA TRP A 486 11.65 28.02 16.77
C TRP A 486 11.11 28.26 15.34
N TYR A 487 11.84 27.82 14.32
CA TYR A 487 11.47 27.95 12.91
C TYR A 487 10.42 26.89 12.46
N GLN A 488 10.25 25.82 13.22
CA GLN A 488 9.25 24.77 12.99
C GLN A 488 7.90 25.08 13.66
N ALA A 489 7.88 25.98 14.62
CA ALA A 489 6.63 26.34 15.32
C ALA A 489 5.62 26.96 14.34
N PRO A 490 4.37 26.47 14.28
CA PRO A 490 3.34 27.02 13.42
C PRO A 490 3.10 28.49 13.73
N ARG A 491 3.08 29.33 12.69
CA ARG A 491 2.71 30.73 12.83
C ARG A 491 1.20 30.92 12.78
N GLU A 492 0.53 30.02 12.10
CA GLU A 492 -0.91 29.98 11.98
C GLU A 492 -1.44 28.60 12.34
N ILE A 493 -2.50 28.55 13.13
CA ILE A 493 -3.28 27.36 13.42
C ILE A 493 -4.72 27.60 12.97
N VAL A 494 -5.19 26.73 12.09
CA VAL A 494 -6.53 26.77 11.51
C VAL A 494 -7.27 25.52 11.98
N PHE A 495 -8.38 25.69 12.67
CA PHE A 495 -9.24 24.56 13.04
C PHE A 495 -10.15 24.20 11.88
N VAL A 496 -10.28 22.90 11.62
CA VAL A 496 -11.14 22.34 10.59
C VAL A 496 -11.90 21.13 11.14
N ASP A 497 -13.08 20.86 10.57
CA ASP A 497 -13.88 19.70 10.98
C ASP A 497 -13.24 18.40 10.51
N GLU A 498 -12.61 18.41 9.30
CA GLU A 498 -11.92 17.27 8.72
C GLU A 498 -10.75 17.69 7.82
N LEU A 499 -9.79 16.81 7.69
CA LEU A 499 -8.68 16.96 6.72
C LEU A 499 -9.02 16.27 5.40
N PRO A 500 -8.64 16.83 4.25
CA PRO A 500 -8.79 16.16 2.97
C PRO A 500 -7.85 14.95 2.90
N LEU A 501 -8.42 13.77 2.64
CA LEU A 501 -7.70 12.51 2.59
C LEU A 501 -7.84 11.84 1.23
N THR A 502 -6.79 11.14 0.80
CA THR A 502 -6.86 10.22 -0.35
C THR A 502 -7.69 8.99 0.01
N ALA A 503 -8.05 8.18 -0.99
CA ALA A 503 -8.70 6.89 -0.77
C ALA A 503 -7.91 5.92 0.13
N THR A 504 -6.60 6.15 0.28
CA THR A 504 -5.71 5.37 1.17
C THR A 504 -5.51 6.02 2.54
N GLY A 505 -6.20 7.14 2.85
CA GLY A 505 -6.12 7.84 4.13
C GLY A 505 -5.01 8.89 4.22
N LYS A 506 -4.23 9.12 3.17
CA LYS A 506 -3.14 10.12 3.18
C LYS A 506 -3.68 11.54 3.03
N ILE A 507 -3.09 12.49 3.76
CA ILE A 507 -3.44 13.91 3.71
C ILE A 507 -3.13 14.50 2.34
N ILE A 508 -4.12 15.17 1.72
CA ILE A 508 -3.97 15.86 0.43
C ILE A 508 -3.53 17.31 0.72
N ARG A 509 -2.22 17.50 0.97
CA ARG A 509 -1.68 18.82 1.36
C ARG A 509 -1.87 19.90 0.28
N ARG A 510 -1.95 19.53 -0.99
CA ARG A 510 -2.23 20.47 -2.08
C ARG A 510 -3.57 21.19 -1.88
N GLU A 511 -4.60 20.50 -1.42
CA GLU A 511 -5.90 21.11 -1.14
C GLU A 511 -5.83 22.06 0.06
N LEU A 512 -5.04 21.71 1.09
CA LEU A 512 -4.81 22.58 2.24
C LEU A 512 -4.03 23.85 1.87
N ARG A 513 -3.03 23.74 0.98
CA ARG A 513 -2.28 24.92 0.48
C ARG A 513 -3.14 25.88 -0.32
N SER A 514 -4.16 25.39 -1.02
CA SER A 514 -5.07 26.21 -1.83
C SER A 514 -6.16 26.90 -1.01
N ARG A 515 -6.37 26.53 0.26
CA ARG A 515 -7.33 27.18 1.13
C ARG A 515 -6.83 28.58 1.50
N THR A 516 -7.49 29.60 0.99
CA THR A 516 -7.16 31.03 1.22
C THR A 516 -7.83 31.60 2.45
N GLU A 517 -8.88 30.96 2.97
CA GLU A 517 -9.58 31.37 4.20
C GLU A 517 -9.30 30.42 5.36
N PRO A 518 -9.30 30.95 6.61
CA PRO A 518 -9.10 30.15 7.81
C PRO A 518 -10.25 29.19 8.07
#